data_e492395848be167410551a13b8901b38
#
_entry.id   e492395848be167410551a13b8901b38
#
_cell.length_a   1.000
_cell.length_b   1.000
_cell.length_c   1.000
_cell.angle_alpha   90.00
_cell.angle_beta   90.00
_cell.angle_gamma   90.00
#
_symmetry.space_group_name_H-M   'P 1'
#
loop_
_entity.id
_entity.type
_entity.pdbx_description
1 polymer ?
#
loop_
_entity_poly.entity_id
_entity_poly.type
_entity_poly.pdbx_seq_one_letter_code
_entity_poly.pdbx_strand_id
1 'polypeptide(L)'
;MALIKLNTRSIPDNAVTPAKVSVKHLGRRNLLINGAMQIWQRGTSFTGSNSYTADRWLTDTAGAHTRSTDTPAPFDYSIKLNPSSGNAVLRQAIELSAAGEGGIFQSGQQFTLSFWLKSSAGGEGINVFIASSTTVAGATTQMASAIGIATTTTGWVKYTYTFTQSVAVGSNDTCYNIVPYVVAPSGDIYITGLQFETGSVATDFEHRSFGDELALC
;
A
#
# COMPACT_ATOMS: atom_id res chain seq x y z
N MET A 1 -19.82 -28.78 -22.85
CA MET A 1 -18.50 -28.17 -23.12
C MET A 1 -17.47 -28.90 -22.28
N ALA A 2 -16.53 -29.61 -22.88
CA ALA A 2 -15.55 -30.42 -22.16
C ALA A 2 -14.47 -29.47 -21.57
N LEU A 3 -14.24 -29.52 -20.28
CA LEU A 3 -13.14 -28.81 -19.61
C LEU A 3 -11.84 -29.52 -19.97
N ILE A 4 -10.97 -28.88 -20.76
CA ILE A 4 -9.63 -29.36 -21.03
C ILE A 4 -8.81 -29.13 -19.74
N LYS A 5 -8.47 -30.21 -19.03
CA LYS A 5 -7.49 -30.15 -17.93
C LYS A 5 -6.10 -29.99 -18.55
N LEU A 6 -5.55 -28.78 -18.42
CA LEU A 6 -4.13 -28.54 -18.69
C LEU A 6 -3.31 -29.20 -17.58
N ASN A 7 -2.39 -30.08 -17.95
CA ASN A 7 -1.39 -30.65 -17.06
C ASN A 7 -0.01 -30.07 -17.41
N THR A 8 0.99 -30.31 -16.60
CA THR A 8 2.36 -29.78 -16.81
C THR A 8 3.00 -30.24 -18.15
N ARG A 9 2.47 -31.28 -18.80
CA ARG A 9 2.91 -31.75 -20.11
C ARG A 9 2.17 -31.10 -21.28
N SER A 10 1.09 -30.36 -20.99
CA SER A 10 0.26 -29.71 -22.03
C SER A 10 0.79 -28.32 -22.40
N ILE A 11 1.76 -27.79 -21.66
CA ILE A 11 2.42 -26.53 -21.96
C ILE A 11 3.87 -26.86 -22.32
N PRO A 12 4.27 -26.75 -23.59
CA PRO A 12 5.67 -26.94 -23.98
C PRO A 12 6.60 -25.97 -23.24
N ASP A 13 7.84 -26.40 -23.00
CA ASP A 13 8.87 -25.52 -22.46
C ASP A 13 8.99 -24.26 -23.35
N ASN A 14 9.07 -23.09 -22.69
CA ASN A 14 9.07 -21.76 -23.33
C ASN A 14 7.77 -21.35 -24.05
N ALA A 15 6.66 -22.11 -23.92
CA ALA A 15 5.37 -21.69 -24.49
C ALA A 15 4.80 -20.41 -23.80
N VAL A 16 5.17 -20.19 -22.55
CA VAL A 16 4.86 -18.95 -21.80
C VAL A 16 6.09 -18.06 -21.81
N THR A 17 6.15 -17.15 -22.75
CA THR A 17 7.24 -16.16 -22.83
C THR A 17 6.86 -14.89 -22.04
N PRO A 18 7.83 -14.06 -21.60
CA PRO A 18 7.55 -12.78 -20.96
C PRO A 18 6.59 -11.88 -21.76
N ALA A 19 6.61 -11.97 -23.08
CA ALA A 19 5.68 -11.24 -23.96
C ALA A 19 4.23 -11.75 -23.89
N LYS A 20 4.02 -12.98 -23.47
CA LYS A 20 2.68 -13.59 -23.30
C LYS A 20 2.16 -13.46 -21.86
N VAL A 21 3.05 -13.14 -20.93
CA VAL A 21 2.69 -12.84 -19.55
C VAL A 21 2.56 -11.33 -19.46
N SER A 22 1.36 -10.81 -19.38
CA SER A 22 1.08 -9.38 -19.24
C SER A 22 1.50 -8.83 -17.85
N VAL A 23 2.62 -9.32 -17.32
CA VAL A 23 3.17 -8.88 -16.03
C VAL A 23 4.42 -8.07 -16.34
N LYS A 24 4.28 -6.75 -16.31
CA LYS A 24 5.40 -5.82 -16.52
C LYS A 24 6.50 -5.93 -15.44
N HIS A 25 6.22 -6.61 -14.33
CA HIS A 25 7.14 -6.78 -13.20
C HIS A 25 7.14 -8.23 -12.70
N LEU A 26 8.07 -9.03 -13.22
CA LEU A 26 8.28 -10.41 -12.78
C LEU A 26 9.01 -10.54 -11.43
N GLY A 27 9.50 -9.45 -10.86
CA GLY A 27 10.37 -9.47 -9.68
C GLY A 27 9.77 -8.96 -8.37
N ARG A 28 8.73 -8.14 -8.43
CA ARG A 28 8.10 -7.56 -7.23
C ARG A 28 6.64 -7.25 -7.52
N ARG A 29 5.76 -8.03 -6.94
CA ARG A 29 4.32 -7.80 -7.06
C ARG A 29 3.87 -6.65 -6.18
N ASN A 30 4.29 -6.65 -4.91
CA ASN A 30 4.05 -5.53 -4.01
C ASN A 30 5.01 -4.37 -4.31
N LEU A 31 4.47 -3.27 -4.78
CA LEU A 31 5.22 -2.05 -5.09
C LEU A 31 5.60 -1.26 -3.84
N LEU A 32 4.96 -1.55 -2.69
CA LEU A 32 5.28 -0.96 -1.40
C LEU A 32 6.43 -1.71 -0.73
N ILE A 33 7.21 -0.97 0.04
CA ILE A 33 8.31 -1.47 0.86
C ILE A 33 7.82 -1.51 2.31
N ASN A 34 8.22 -2.53 3.06
CA ASN A 34 7.87 -2.71 4.47
C ASN A 34 6.35 -2.69 4.73
N GLY A 35 5.58 -3.28 3.81
CA GLY A 35 4.11 -3.35 3.95
C GLY A 35 3.63 -4.17 5.15
N ALA A 36 4.45 -5.10 5.64
CA ALA A 36 4.20 -5.90 6.85
C ALA A 36 4.67 -5.22 8.15
N MET A 37 5.14 -3.99 8.11
CA MET A 37 5.62 -3.22 9.28
C MET A 37 6.73 -3.93 10.07
N GLN A 38 7.62 -4.66 9.40
CA GLN A 38 8.69 -5.44 10.07
C GLN A 38 9.91 -4.61 10.43
N ILE A 39 10.24 -3.60 9.63
CA ILE A 39 11.48 -2.83 9.75
C ILE A 39 11.23 -1.49 10.45
N TRP A 40 11.99 -1.25 11.54
CA TRP A 40 11.86 -0.07 12.41
C TRP A 40 13.24 0.39 12.89
N GLN A 41 14.08 0.89 11.99
CA GLN A 41 15.48 1.23 12.30
C GLN A 41 15.62 2.49 13.18
N ARG A 42 14.64 3.42 13.11
CA ARG A 42 14.69 4.70 13.85
C ARG A 42 14.05 4.63 15.23
N GLY A 43 13.55 3.47 15.65
CA GLY A 43 12.85 3.28 16.92
C GLY A 43 11.42 2.76 16.72
N THR A 44 10.71 2.50 17.81
CA THR A 44 9.38 1.87 17.80
C THR A 44 8.27 2.74 18.38
N SER A 45 8.58 3.99 18.75
CA SER A 45 7.63 4.95 19.30
C SER A 45 7.97 6.36 18.83
N PHE A 46 6.98 7.06 18.30
CA PHE A 46 7.09 8.39 17.72
C PHE A 46 5.92 9.26 18.15
N THR A 47 6.09 10.58 18.06
CA THR A 47 5.04 11.56 18.36
C THR A 47 5.04 12.67 17.31
N GLY A 48 3.85 13.26 17.08
CA GLY A 48 3.68 14.38 16.16
C GLY A 48 3.33 13.96 14.74
N SER A 49 3.03 14.93 13.89
CA SER A 49 2.75 14.75 12.47
C SER A 49 4.03 14.82 11.62
N ASN A 50 3.94 14.43 10.35
CA ASN A 50 5.07 14.41 9.40
C ASN A 50 6.28 13.61 9.89
N SER A 51 6.02 12.49 10.56
CA SER A 51 7.06 11.64 11.15
C SER A 51 7.18 10.32 10.37
N TYR A 52 8.41 9.97 9.99
CA TYR A 52 8.70 8.61 9.55
C TYR A 52 8.69 7.68 10.75
N THR A 53 7.91 6.62 10.68
CA THR A 53 7.67 5.64 11.75
C THR A 53 8.31 4.29 11.41
N ALA A 54 7.53 3.27 11.03
CA ALA A 54 8.09 2.11 10.35
C ALA A 54 8.86 2.60 9.11
N ASP A 55 9.96 1.93 8.78
CA ASP A 55 10.79 2.40 7.68
C ASP A 55 9.99 2.49 6.38
N ARG A 56 10.22 3.55 5.60
CA ARG A 56 9.49 3.96 4.40
C ARG A 56 8.07 4.52 4.65
N TRP A 57 7.54 4.46 5.87
CA TRP A 57 6.18 4.93 6.18
C TRP A 57 6.20 6.27 6.92
N LEU A 58 5.55 7.26 6.32
CA LEU A 58 5.32 8.58 6.88
C LEU A 58 3.89 8.66 7.43
N THR A 59 3.72 9.25 8.60
CA THR A 59 2.39 9.61 9.13
C THR A 59 2.19 11.12 9.17
N ASP A 60 1.04 11.59 8.68
CA ASP A 60 0.61 12.99 8.83
C ASP A 60 -0.32 13.16 10.04
N THR A 61 -0.44 12.14 10.88
CA THR A 61 -1.32 12.12 12.05
C THR A 61 -0.67 12.87 13.20
N ALA A 62 -1.37 13.83 13.79
CA ALA A 62 -0.96 14.40 15.07
C ALA A 62 -1.27 13.39 16.20
N GLY A 63 -0.27 13.04 17.01
CA GLY A 63 -0.46 12.10 18.11
C GLY A 63 0.71 11.15 18.31
N ALA A 64 0.46 10.02 18.94
CA ALA A 64 1.46 8.99 19.20
C ALA A 64 1.35 7.86 18.18
N HIS A 65 2.50 7.33 17.76
CA HIS A 65 2.59 6.25 16.78
C HIS A 65 3.57 5.21 17.28
N THR A 66 3.16 3.94 17.34
CA THR A 66 4.00 2.90 17.91
C THR A 66 3.94 1.62 17.08
N ARG A 67 5.01 0.84 17.15
CA ARG A 67 4.97 -0.55 16.72
C ARG A 67 4.08 -1.35 17.67
N SER A 68 3.19 -2.16 17.13
CA SER A 68 2.28 -3.03 17.88
C SER A 68 2.44 -4.48 17.46
N THR A 69 2.24 -5.40 18.41
CA THR A 69 2.13 -6.85 18.16
C THR A 69 0.68 -7.30 18.01
N ASP A 70 -0.28 -6.40 18.12
CA ASP A 70 -1.67 -6.67 17.78
C ASP A 70 -1.79 -6.71 16.26
N THR A 71 -1.94 -7.90 15.69
CA THR A 71 -1.86 -8.16 14.24
C THR A 71 -2.80 -9.31 13.85
N PRO A 72 -3.27 -9.34 12.60
CA PRO A 72 -3.86 -10.56 12.04
C PRO A 72 -2.75 -11.52 11.60
N ALA A 73 -3.00 -12.83 11.64
CA ALA A 73 -2.07 -13.78 11.03
C ALA A 73 -1.96 -13.52 9.50
N PRO A 74 -0.79 -13.64 8.87
CA PRO A 74 0.48 -14.11 9.41
C PRO A 74 1.49 -12.99 9.77
N PHE A 75 1.03 -11.79 10.12
CA PHE A 75 1.91 -10.65 10.37
C PHE A 75 2.40 -10.61 11.81
N ASP A 76 3.67 -10.18 12.01
CA ASP A 76 4.28 -10.04 13.35
C ASP A 76 4.03 -8.65 13.93
N TYR A 77 3.95 -7.63 13.10
CA TYR A 77 3.80 -6.24 13.53
C TYR A 77 2.76 -5.48 12.75
N SER A 78 2.18 -4.48 13.42
CA SER A 78 1.37 -3.42 12.84
C SER A 78 1.89 -2.06 13.30
N ILE A 79 1.54 -1.00 12.57
CA ILE A 79 1.63 0.35 13.10
C ILE A 79 0.33 0.66 13.83
N LYS A 80 0.46 1.16 15.05
CA LYS A 80 -0.63 1.75 15.83
C LYS A 80 -0.53 3.27 15.71
N LEU A 81 -1.56 3.90 15.18
CA LEU A 81 -1.75 5.34 15.14
C LEU A 81 -2.75 5.72 16.23
N ASN A 82 -2.33 6.61 17.15
CA ASN A 82 -3.20 7.18 18.20
C ASN A 82 -3.34 8.67 17.91
N PRO A 83 -4.32 9.07 17.08
CA PRO A 83 -4.50 10.48 16.73
C PRO A 83 -5.01 11.28 17.93
N SER A 84 -4.37 12.43 18.19
CA SER A 84 -4.86 13.42 19.16
C SER A 84 -5.91 14.34 18.54
N SER A 85 -5.94 14.45 17.22
CA SER A 85 -6.92 15.20 16.43
C SER A 85 -6.81 14.86 14.94
N GLY A 86 -7.86 15.15 14.18
CA GLY A 86 -7.87 14.98 12.72
C GLY A 86 -7.91 13.53 12.27
N ASN A 87 -7.36 13.24 11.10
CA ASN A 87 -7.37 11.92 10.47
C ASN A 87 -6.18 11.07 10.91
N ALA A 88 -6.36 9.75 10.93
CA ALA A 88 -5.25 8.82 11.02
C ALA A 88 -4.72 8.53 9.60
N VAL A 89 -3.59 9.11 9.25
CA VAL A 89 -3.03 9.09 7.90
C VAL A 89 -1.72 8.32 7.88
N LEU A 90 -1.62 7.35 7.01
CA LEU A 90 -0.38 6.62 6.73
C LEU A 90 -0.04 6.79 5.25
N ARG A 91 1.23 7.05 4.95
CA ARG A 91 1.68 7.34 3.59
C ARG A 91 2.97 6.62 3.26
N GLN A 92 3.05 6.11 2.04
CA GLN A 92 4.31 5.75 1.42
C GLN A 92 4.42 6.37 0.05
N ALA A 93 5.59 6.93 -0.25
CA ALA A 93 5.96 7.39 -1.56
C ALA A 93 6.78 6.32 -2.28
N ILE A 94 6.39 6.02 -3.51
CA ILE A 94 7.18 5.23 -4.45
C ILE A 94 7.93 6.24 -5.31
N GLU A 95 9.26 6.16 -5.35
CA GLU A 95 10.09 7.04 -6.15
C GLU A 95 9.85 6.76 -7.64
N LEU A 96 9.70 7.83 -8.41
CA LEU A 96 9.63 7.82 -9.86
C LEU A 96 10.98 8.26 -10.42
N SER A 97 11.44 7.66 -11.50
CA SER A 97 12.64 8.15 -12.16
C SER A 97 12.40 9.53 -12.77
N ALA A 98 13.43 10.39 -12.76
CA ALA A 98 13.37 11.77 -13.23
C ALA A 98 13.01 11.92 -14.73
N ALA A 99 12.99 10.85 -15.49
CA ALA A 99 12.67 10.85 -16.92
C ALA A 99 11.17 10.73 -17.22
N GLY A 100 10.29 10.85 -16.21
CA GLY A 100 8.85 10.65 -16.42
C GLY A 100 8.56 9.26 -16.99
N GLU A 101 9.43 8.28 -16.67
CA GLU A 101 9.25 6.94 -17.17
C GLU A 101 7.90 6.44 -16.74
N GLY A 102 6.97 6.51 -17.67
CA GLY A 102 5.70 5.86 -17.60
C GLY A 102 5.81 4.36 -17.51
N GLY A 103 6.71 3.85 -16.65
CA GLY A 103 6.93 2.44 -16.42
C GLY A 103 5.61 1.72 -16.24
N ILE A 104 5.20 1.59 -14.98
CA ILE A 104 3.91 0.98 -14.64
C ILE A 104 2.78 2.00 -14.43
N PHE A 105 3.11 3.26 -14.07
CA PHE A 105 2.15 4.30 -13.71
C PHE A 105 1.64 5.07 -14.93
N GLN A 106 0.88 4.40 -15.81
CA GLN A 106 0.34 4.99 -17.03
C GLN A 106 -1.17 5.14 -16.95
N SER A 107 -1.71 6.12 -17.68
CA SER A 107 -3.15 6.24 -17.89
C SER A 107 -3.73 4.94 -18.47
N GLY A 108 -4.86 4.51 -17.95
CA GLY A 108 -5.50 3.24 -18.31
C GLY A 108 -4.98 2.02 -17.53
N GLN A 109 -3.88 2.15 -16.79
CA GLN A 109 -3.37 1.05 -15.96
C GLN A 109 -4.27 0.85 -14.74
N GLN A 110 -4.60 -0.42 -14.45
CA GLN A 110 -5.33 -0.78 -13.25
C GLN A 110 -4.37 -1.12 -12.11
N PHE A 111 -4.76 -0.72 -10.91
CA PHE A 111 -4.04 -1.00 -9.67
C PHE A 111 -5.02 -1.45 -8.58
N THR A 112 -4.50 -2.25 -7.67
CA THR A 112 -5.21 -2.64 -6.46
C THR A 112 -4.36 -2.37 -5.23
N LEU A 113 -4.89 -1.62 -4.28
CA LEU A 113 -4.37 -1.46 -2.94
C LEU A 113 -5.13 -2.41 -2.01
N SER A 114 -4.43 -3.19 -1.23
CA SER A 114 -5.01 -3.98 -0.14
C SER A 114 -4.25 -3.76 1.15
N PHE A 115 -4.94 -3.81 2.28
CA PHE A 115 -4.35 -3.64 3.61
C PHE A 115 -5.27 -4.22 4.68
N TRP A 116 -4.67 -4.62 5.80
CA TRP A 116 -5.40 -4.99 6.99
C TRP A 116 -5.49 -3.79 7.93
N LEU A 117 -6.69 -3.55 8.45
CA LEU A 117 -6.96 -2.44 9.36
C LEU A 117 -7.92 -2.88 10.45
N LYS A 118 -7.70 -2.32 11.65
CA LYS A 118 -8.56 -2.44 12.82
C LYS A 118 -8.62 -1.09 13.52
N SER A 119 -9.76 -0.74 14.08
CA SER A 119 -9.96 0.41 14.98
C SER A 119 -10.30 -0.09 16.39
N SER A 120 -9.85 0.60 17.42
CA SER A 120 -10.29 0.27 18.79
C SER A 120 -11.73 0.70 19.07
N ALA A 121 -12.28 1.65 18.30
CA ALA A 121 -13.65 2.13 18.43
C ALA A 121 -14.60 1.56 17.37
N GLY A 122 -14.18 1.55 16.11
CA GLY A 122 -14.98 1.08 14.97
C GLY A 122 -15.99 2.11 14.46
N GLY A 123 -16.45 1.94 13.23
CA GLY A 123 -17.47 2.79 12.62
C GLY A 123 -16.97 4.00 11.86
N GLU A 124 -15.67 4.29 11.90
CA GLU A 124 -15.08 5.43 11.19
C GLU A 124 -14.88 5.14 9.70
N GLY A 125 -15.01 6.18 8.87
CA GLY A 125 -14.85 6.06 7.42
C GLY A 125 -13.41 5.80 7.00
N ILE A 126 -13.20 4.84 6.12
CA ILE A 126 -11.90 4.53 5.51
C ILE A 126 -11.85 5.17 4.13
N ASN A 127 -10.82 5.92 3.88
CA ASN A 127 -10.57 6.59 2.60
C ASN A 127 -9.21 6.19 2.02
N VAL A 128 -9.07 6.33 0.72
CA VAL A 128 -7.80 6.17 0.00
C VAL A 128 -7.58 7.38 -0.89
N PHE A 129 -6.37 7.93 -0.85
CA PHE A 129 -5.93 8.97 -1.76
C PHE A 129 -4.64 8.54 -2.43
N ILE A 130 -4.56 8.71 -3.75
CA ILE A 130 -3.40 8.34 -4.55
C ILE A 130 -3.08 9.51 -5.47
N ALA A 131 -1.84 9.98 -5.43
CA ALA A 131 -1.41 11.12 -6.22
C ALA A 131 0.06 11.03 -6.60
N SER A 132 0.44 11.55 -7.75
CA SER A 132 1.83 11.86 -8.04
C SER A 132 2.18 13.27 -7.55
N SER A 133 3.45 13.50 -7.30
CA SER A 133 3.94 14.76 -6.74
C SER A 133 5.45 14.93 -6.94
N THR A 134 5.89 16.17 -6.84
CA THR A 134 7.31 16.52 -6.75
C THR A 134 7.92 16.29 -5.37
N THR A 135 7.09 15.98 -4.36
CA THR A 135 7.53 15.75 -2.97
C THR A 135 6.77 14.59 -2.31
N VAL A 136 7.40 13.95 -1.33
CA VAL A 136 6.83 12.80 -0.60
C VAL A 136 5.49 13.11 0.07
N ALA A 137 5.31 14.32 0.61
CA ALA A 137 4.08 14.74 1.28
C ALA A 137 3.13 15.53 0.37
N GLY A 138 3.49 15.73 -0.90
CA GLY A 138 2.71 16.53 -1.84
C GLY A 138 1.63 15.73 -2.57
N ALA A 139 0.80 16.47 -3.29
CA ALA A 139 -0.18 15.96 -4.23
C ALA A 139 -0.31 16.96 -5.37
N THR A 140 0.46 16.76 -6.44
CA THR A 140 0.41 17.63 -7.62
C THR A 140 -0.69 17.17 -8.57
N THR A 141 -0.73 15.87 -8.84
CA THR A 141 -1.73 15.28 -9.75
C THR A 141 -2.43 14.12 -9.04
N GLN A 142 -3.73 14.26 -8.81
CA GLN A 142 -4.53 13.21 -8.24
C GLN A 142 -4.76 12.09 -9.25
N MET A 143 -4.34 10.87 -8.92
CA MET A 143 -4.50 9.68 -9.75
C MET A 143 -5.79 8.94 -9.44
N ALA A 144 -6.12 8.84 -8.15
CA ALA A 144 -7.35 8.27 -7.67
C ALA A 144 -7.69 8.81 -6.27
N SER A 145 -8.96 8.85 -5.96
CA SER A 145 -9.47 9.16 -4.63
C SER A 145 -10.76 8.40 -4.41
N ALA A 146 -10.89 7.76 -3.27
CA ALA A 146 -12.14 7.15 -2.84
C ALA A 146 -12.41 7.54 -1.39
N ILE A 147 -13.62 8.01 -1.16
CA ILE A 147 -14.13 8.41 0.15
C ILE A 147 -15.13 7.34 0.60
N GLY A 148 -14.99 6.86 1.84
CA GLY A 148 -15.92 5.88 2.41
C GLY A 148 -15.90 4.54 1.67
N ILE A 149 -14.71 4.03 1.33
CA ILE A 149 -14.60 2.70 0.70
C ILE A 149 -15.17 1.60 1.60
N ALA A 150 -15.13 1.84 2.91
CA ALA A 150 -15.70 0.99 3.96
C ALA A 150 -15.74 1.78 5.28
N THR A 151 -16.24 1.13 6.33
CA THR A 151 -16.09 1.60 7.72
C THR A 151 -15.17 0.67 8.49
N THR A 152 -14.50 1.23 9.50
CA THR A 152 -13.61 0.46 10.38
C THR A 152 -14.42 -0.48 11.27
N THR A 153 -13.77 -1.54 11.74
CA THR A 153 -14.32 -2.48 12.72
C THR A 153 -13.34 -2.65 13.88
N THR A 154 -13.82 -3.17 15.00
CA THR A 154 -13.00 -3.50 16.16
C THR A 154 -12.20 -4.81 16.00
N GLY A 155 -12.50 -5.58 14.96
CA GLY A 155 -11.71 -6.73 14.53
C GLY A 155 -10.84 -6.41 13.32
N TRP A 156 -9.83 -7.23 13.06
CA TRP A 156 -9.00 -7.13 11.87
C TRP A 156 -9.79 -7.51 10.61
N VAL A 157 -9.80 -6.60 9.62
CA VAL A 157 -10.43 -6.83 8.32
C VAL A 157 -9.45 -6.44 7.21
N LYS A 158 -9.38 -7.24 6.15
CA LYS A 158 -8.67 -6.90 4.92
C LYS A 158 -9.57 -6.03 4.04
N TYR A 159 -9.12 -4.82 3.77
CA TYR A 159 -9.78 -3.89 2.85
C TYR A 159 -9.06 -3.87 1.52
N THR A 160 -9.81 -3.63 0.45
CA THR A 160 -9.27 -3.54 -0.91
C THR A 160 -9.87 -2.34 -1.63
N TYR A 161 -9.03 -1.69 -2.44
CA TYR A 161 -9.45 -0.61 -3.32
C TYR A 161 -8.79 -0.78 -4.69
N THR A 162 -9.61 -0.99 -5.70
CA THR A 162 -9.16 -1.12 -7.10
C THR A 162 -9.57 0.11 -7.89
N PHE A 163 -8.66 0.62 -8.70
CA PHE A 163 -8.92 1.77 -9.56
C PHE A 163 -8.20 1.65 -10.89
N THR A 164 -8.68 2.41 -11.87
CA THR A 164 -7.97 2.64 -13.13
C THR A 164 -7.38 4.04 -13.08
N GLN A 165 -6.08 4.17 -13.27
CA GLN A 165 -5.42 5.47 -13.32
C GLN A 165 -5.94 6.25 -14.53
N SER A 166 -6.56 7.40 -14.26
CA SER A 166 -7.25 8.20 -15.32
C SER A 166 -6.32 9.17 -16.04
N VAL A 167 -5.22 9.54 -15.41
CA VAL A 167 -4.27 10.54 -15.91
C VAL A 167 -2.85 9.99 -15.86
N ALA A 168 -1.98 10.51 -16.72
CA ALA A 168 -0.55 10.20 -16.65
C ALA A 168 0.10 10.89 -15.45
N VAL A 169 1.22 10.32 -14.97
CA VAL A 169 2.08 10.99 -13.99
C VAL A 169 2.64 12.27 -14.61
N GLY A 170 2.67 13.36 -13.85
CA GLY A 170 3.24 14.63 -14.30
C GLY A 170 4.73 14.49 -14.62
N SER A 171 5.17 15.17 -15.69
CA SER A 171 6.57 15.06 -16.18
C SER A 171 7.63 15.46 -15.16
N ASN A 172 7.28 16.26 -14.17
CA ASN A 172 8.18 16.70 -13.10
C ASN A 172 7.93 15.97 -11.77
N ASP A 173 6.97 15.05 -11.73
CA ASP A 173 6.67 14.33 -10.50
C ASP A 173 7.75 13.28 -10.24
N THR A 174 8.23 13.25 -9.01
CA THR A 174 9.29 12.34 -8.55
C THR A 174 8.78 11.27 -7.59
N CYS A 175 7.52 11.40 -7.16
CA CYS A 175 6.90 10.50 -6.18
C CYS A 175 5.49 10.11 -6.60
N TYR A 176 5.13 8.85 -6.33
CA TYR A 176 3.77 8.33 -6.41
C TYR A 176 3.32 7.96 -5.00
N ASN A 177 2.43 8.75 -4.43
CA ASN A 177 2.02 8.65 -3.04
C ASN A 177 0.79 7.75 -2.89
N ILE A 178 0.89 6.76 -2.02
CA ILE A 178 -0.20 5.86 -1.62
C ILE A 178 -0.59 6.21 -0.18
N VAL A 179 -1.84 6.63 0.01
CA VAL A 179 -2.32 7.24 1.26
C VAL A 179 -3.64 6.62 1.70
N PRO A 180 -3.66 5.47 2.37
CA PRO A 180 -4.83 5.04 3.13
C PRO A 180 -4.97 5.90 4.40
N TYR A 181 -6.19 6.28 4.75
CA TYR A 181 -6.44 7.03 5.97
C TYR A 181 -7.83 6.77 6.55
N VAL A 182 -7.98 6.98 7.86
CA VAL A 182 -9.25 6.90 8.59
C VAL A 182 -9.66 8.31 9.01
N VAL A 183 -10.92 8.63 8.78
CA VAL A 183 -11.46 9.98 9.03
C VAL A 183 -11.75 10.17 10.49
N ALA A 184 -11.08 11.15 11.12
CA ALA A 184 -11.29 11.61 12.48
C ALA A 184 -11.64 10.47 13.47
N PRO A 185 -10.79 9.42 13.59
CA PRO A 185 -11.13 8.30 14.45
C PRO A 185 -11.18 8.72 15.92
N SER A 186 -12.08 8.07 16.64
CA SER A 186 -12.24 8.27 18.09
C SER A 186 -11.34 7.35 18.92
N GLY A 187 -10.63 6.42 18.26
CA GLY A 187 -9.76 5.45 18.90
C GLY A 187 -8.45 5.22 18.16
N ASP A 188 -7.72 4.22 18.63
CA ASP A 188 -6.48 3.78 18.00
C ASP A 188 -6.76 3.08 16.67
N ILE A 189 -5.95 3.38 15.66
CA ILE A 189 -5.99 2.70 14.36
C ILE A 189 -4.76 1.82 14.21
N TYR A 190 -4.97 0.58 13.82
CA TYR A 190 -3.92 -0.39 13.58
C TYR A 190 -3.93 -0.78 12.10
N ILE A 191 -2.76 -0.74 11.45
CA ILE A 191 -2.62 -1.03 10.02
C ILE A 191 -1.40 -1.92 9.78
N THR A 192 -1.56 -2.94 8.93
CA THR A 192 -0.47 -3.80 8.45
C THR A 192 -0.84 -4.48 7.14
N GLY A 193 0.09 -5.23 6.55
CA GLY A 193 -0.17 -6.00 5.34
C GLY A 193 -0.54 -5.15 4.13
N LEU A 194 0.08 -3.97 4.00
CA LEU A 194 -0.19 -3.09 2.86
C LEU A 194 0.48 -3.63 1.62
N GLN A 195 -0.31 -3.83 0.58
CA GLN A 195 0.15 -4.27 -0.74
C GLN A 195 -0.49 -3.41 -1.82
N PHE A 196 0.34 -2.85 -2.67
CA PHE A 196 -0.07 -2.11 -3.86
C PHE A 196 0.48 -2.80 -5.09
N GLU A 197 -0.39 -3.25 -5.96
CA GLU A 197 -0.04 -4.10 -7.09
C GLU A 197 -0.75 -3.69 -8.38
N THR A 198 -0.17 -4.05 -9.51
CA THR A 198 -0.81 -3.87 -10.81
C THR A 198 -1.90 -4.92 -11.01
N GLY A 199 -3.01 -4.51 -11.64
CA GLY A 199 -4.14 -5.37 -11.92
C GLY A 199 -5.37 -5.04 -11.07
N SER A 200 -6.45 -5.76 -11.31
CA SER A 200 -7.78 -5.50 -10.73
C SER A 200 -8.16 -6.42 -9.58
N VAL A 201 -7.28 -7.33 -9.20
CA VAL A 201 -7.55 -8.35 -8.17
C VAL A 201 -6.48 -8.26 -7.09
N ALA A 202 -6.91 -8.14 -5.83
CA ALA A 202 -6.02 -8.25 -4.69
C ALA A 202 -5.56 -9.70 -4.54
N THR A 203 -4.24 -9.90 -4.57
CA THR A 203 -3.64 -11.22 -4.36
C THR A 203 -3.27 -11.44 -2.89
N ASP A 204 -2.76 -12.62 -2.57
CA ASP A 204 -2.19 -12.88 -1.25
C ASP A 204 -0.97 -12.00 -1.02
N PHE A 205 -0.75 -11.60 0.24
CA PHE A 205 0.35 -10.71 0.59
C PHE A 205 1.70 -11.32 0.18
N GLU A 206 2.52 -10.53 -0.51
CA GLU A 206 3.87 -10.92 -0.91
C GLU A 206 4.83 -10.78 0.28
N HIS A 207 5.10 -11.88 0.96
CA HIS A 207 6.11 -11.92 2.02
C HIS A 207 7.52 -11.95 1.41
N ARG A 208 8.36 -11.02 1.84
CA ARG A 208 9.79 -10.99 1.52
C ARG A 208 10.59 -11.45 2.74
N SER A 209 11.79 -11.95 2.54
CA SER A 209 12.67 -12.22 3.66
C SER A 209 13.01 -10.93 4.41
N PHE A 210 13.31 -11.02 5.71
CA PHE A 210 13.70 -9.86 6.51
C PHE A 210 14.91 -9.12 5.90
N GLY A 211 15.89 -9.88 5.39
CA GLY A 211 17.09 -9.31 4.77
C GLY A 211 16.79 -8.55 3.48
N ASP A 212 15.91 -9.10 2.63
CA ASP A 212 15.50 -8.43 1.39
C ASP A 212 14.71 -7.15 1.69
N GLU A 213 13.77 -7.21 2.64
CA GLU A 213 12.98 -6.05 3.03
C GLU A 213 13.85 -4.94 3.66
N LEU A 214 14.80 -5.34 4.53
CA LEU A 214 15.75 -4.40 5.14
C LEU A 214 16.65 -3.72 4.10
N ALA A 215 17.09 -4.45 3.08
CA ALA A 215 17.90 -3.89 2.00
C ALA A 215 17.16 -2.85 1.13
N LEU A 216 15.83 -2.87 1.15
CA LEU A 216 14.97 -1.91 0.47
C LEU A 216 14.65 -0.67 1.31
N CYS A 217 14.78 -0.77 2.63
CA CYS A 217 14.54 0.32 3.57
C CYS A 217 15.72 1.24 3.69
#